data_59e2fbc99164e066522653c2af9d089e
#
_entry.id   59e2fbc99164e066522653c2af9d089e
#
_cell.length_a   1.000
_cell.length_b   1.000
_cell.length_c   1.000
_cell.angle_alpha   90.00
_cell.angle_beta   90.00
_cell.angle_gamma   90.00
#
_symmetry.space_group_name_H-M   'P 1'
#
loop_
_entity.id
_entity.type
_entity.pdbx_description
1 polymer ?
#
loop_
_entity_poly.entity_id
_entity_poly.type
_entity_poly.pdbx_seq_one_letter_code
_entity_poly.pdbx_strand_id
1 'polypeptide(L)'
;MLVRPTLLVLLAATFVTCAAGWLFKAQCTFDGQWDNLELYAKGCYSDAFPFWRGHRLAEGAIPYLQTQIEYPVLTGLLIFLEQRWTHALFGPDAGDPAFVFVVSLANTALALLVTRMLWDLRLPAQRLWAWALAPLLVLYVGHNWDLLAVTLALAAFVAAEKGRPVRACALAALGAAAKLFPVLLLPLIALRRLLAFRFGEVMVLVLVSVGTWAAVNLPVALLAPDNWSEFYRFSSERGGTAAAVWDLAAHYQVFITDIPMRNLLSGLAFVAGMGAMLHEGWPRYKDRLWLMITPVLLWFLFTSKVYSPQFDLWAYPFILITARRWEPMALFVLGDAACYFMELWFFSGQGGGWPAVPMASVLCAAVIRAVAIFWLIFDALRQPLPEWLERETGGAPLPAGAQAH
;
A
#
# COMPACT_ATOMS: atom_id res chain seq x y z
N MET A 1 -22.63 17.77 13.68
CA MET A 1 -21.24 17.25 13.75
C MET A 1 -21.25 15.93 14.54
N LEU A 2 -20.66 14.86 14.02
CA LEU A 2 -20.48 13.64 14.81
C LEU A 2 -19.54 13.92 15.97
N VAL A 3 -19.88 13.41 17.16
CA VAL A 3 -19.01 13.47 18.33
C VAL A 3 -17.74 12.66 18.02
N ARG A 4 -16.57 13.18 18.37
CA ARG A 4 -15.30 12.48 18.15
C ARG A 4 -15.30 11.19 18.96
N PRO A 5 -15.11 10.01 18.32
CA PRO A 5 -15.10 8.73 19.02
C PRO A 5 -13.86 8.63 19.92
N THR A 6 -13.97 7.84 21.00
CA THR A 6 -12.79 7.49 21.80
C THR A 6 -11.90 6.54 21.00
N LEU A 7 -10.60 6.53 21.32
CA LEU A 7 -9.67 5.62 20.67
C LEU A 7 -10.09 4.15 20.83
N LEU A 8 -10.56 3.77 22.02
CA LEU A 8 -10.99 2.38 22.29
C LEU A 8 -12.14 1.94 21.38
N VAL A 9 -13.13 2.81 21.16
CA VAL A 9 -14.28 2.52 20.25
C VAL A 9 -13.80 2.34 18.82
N LEU A 10 -12.85 3.17 18.35
CA LEU A 10 -12.28 3.03 17.00
C LEU A 10 -11.45 1.75 16.86
N LEU A 11 -10.63 1.43 17.86
CA LEU A 11 -9.86 0.19 17.86
C LEU A 11 -10.78 -1.03 17.84
N ALA A 12 -11.85 -1.04 18.65
CA ALA A 12 -12.83 -2.11 18.64
C ALA A 12 -13.54 -2.24 17.28
N ALA A 13 -13.94 -1.12 16.67
CA ALA A 13 -14.56 -1.12 15.35
C ALA A 13 -13.59 -1.64 14.26
N THR A 14 -12.33 -1.17 14.26
CA THR A 14 -11.30 -1.66 13.34
C THR A 14 -11.07 -3.15 13.51
N PHE A 15 -10.99 -3.63 14.77
CA PHE A 15 -10.84 -5.06 15.04
C PHE A 15 -12.00 -5.88 14.47
N VAL A 16 -13.26 -5.45 14.70
CA VAL A 16 -14.46 -6.13 14.18
C VAL A 16 -14.45 -6.13 12.64
N THR A 17 -14.07 -5.02 12.00
CA THR A 17 -13.95 -4.93 10.54
C THR A 17 -12.88 -5.90 10.01
N CYS A 18 -11.72 -5.97 10.66
CA CYS A 18 -10.66 -6.91 10.31
C CYS A 18 -11.07 -8.36 10.55
N ALA A 19 -11.81 -8.65 11.64
CA ALA A 19 -12.36 -9.98 11.90
C ALA A 19 -13.36 -10.41 10.80
N ALA A 20 -14.21 -9.49 10.34
CA ALA A 20 -15.07 -9.72 9.18
C ALA A 20 -14.26 -10.01 7.90
N GLY A 21 -13.13 -9.31 7.71
CA GLY A 21 -12.21 -9.54 6.59
C GLY A 21 -11.53 -10.91 6.67
N TRP A 22 -11.10 -11.33 7.86
CA TRP A 22 -10.60 -12.69 8.05
C TRP A 22 -11.68 -13.73 7.71
N LEU A 23 -12.91 -13.59 8.22
CA LEU A 23 -14.03 -14.50 7.92
C LEU A 23 -14.31 -14.53 6.41
N PHE A 24 -14.26 -13.39 5.72
CA PHE A 24 -14.43 -13.29 4.27
C PHE A 24 -13.38 -14.11 3.50
N LYS A 25 -12.13 -14.15 3.96
CA LYS A 25 -11.08 -14.99 3.36
C LYS A 25 -11.17 -16.45 3.79
N ALA A 26 -11.43 -16.69 5.07
CA ALA A 26 -11.45 -18.02 5.65
C ALA A 26 -12.60 -18.91 5.13
N GLN A 27 -13.70 -18.34 4.63
CA GLN A 27 -14.84 -19.11 4.10
C GLN A 27 -14.44 -20.15 3.03
N CYS A 28 -13.37 -19.88 2.26
CA CYS A 28 -12.86 -20.79 1.25
C CYS A 28 -11.88 -21.84 1.77
N THR A 29 -11.62 -21.87 3.07
CA THR A 29 -10.70 -22.84 3.67
C THR A 29 -11.39 -23.89 4.53
N PHE A 30 -12.68 -23.69 4.85
CA PHE A 30 -13.41 -24.56 5.78
C PHE A 30 -13.65 -25.97 5.22
N ASP A 31 -13.70 -26.12 3.91
CA ASP A 31 -13.90 -27.42 3.27
C ASP A 31 -12.59 -28.20 3.03
N GLY A 32 -11.46 -27.66 3.48
CA GLY A 32 -10.13 -28.31 3.40
C GLY A 32 -9.56 -28.46 1.98
N GLN A 33 -10.28 -28.03 0.98
CA GLN A 33 -9.86 -28.06 -0.43
C GLN A 33 -9.65 -26.61 -0.93
N TRP A 34 -8.47 -26.41 -1.50
CA TRP A 34 -8.12 -25.13 -2.09
C TRP A 34 -8.19 -25.27 -3.62
N ASP A 35 -9.23 -24.69 -4.23
CA ASP A 35 -9.38 -24.58 -5.66
C ASP A 35 -9.31 -23.11 -6.08
N ASN A 36 -8.35 -22.77 -6.95
CA ASN A 36 -8.19 -21.42 -7.47
C ASN A 36 -9.48 -20.86 -8.07
N LEU A 37 -10.27 -21.71 -8.73
CA LEU A 37 -11.52 -21.31 -9.36
C LEU A 37 -12.55 -20.84 -8.31
N GLU A 38 -12.67 -21.59 -7.21
CA GLU A 38 -13.57 -21.23 -6.10
C GLU A 38 -13.13 -19.96 -5.39
N LEU A 39 -11.83 -19.75 -5.20
CA LEU A 39 -11.29 -18.52 -4.61
C LEU A 39 -11.62 -17.28 -5.43
N TYR A 40 -11.54 -17.38 -6.77
CA TYR A 40 -11.93 -16.29 -7.64
C TYR A 40 -13.44 -16.07 -7.65
N ALA A 41 -14.23 -17.15 -7.75
CA ALA A 41 -15.68 -17.09 -7.76
C ALA A 41 -16.26 -16.46 -6.50
N LYS A 42 -15.77 -16.85 -5.31
CA LYS A 42 -16.23 -16.35 -4.00
C LYS A 42 -15.52 -15.05 -3.58
N GLY A 43 -14.50 -14.60 -4.30
CA GLY A 43 -13.74 -13.39 -3.97
C GLY A 43 -12.81 -13.55 -2.76
N CYS A 44 -12.54 -14.75 -2.29
CA CYS A 44 -11.74 -15.01 -1.10
C CYS A 44 -10.25 -15.29 -1.39
N TYR A 45 -9.76 -15.00 -2.61
CA TYR A 45 -8.36 -15.14 -2.96
C TYR A 45 -7.44 -14.44 -1.95
N SER A 46 -6.35 -15.10 -1.61
CA SER A 46 -5.29 -14.60 -0.73
C SER A 46 -3.94 -15.14 -1.18
N ASP A 47 -2.91 -14.30 -1.17
CA ASP A 47 -1.52 -14.69 -1.44
C ASP A 47 -1.00 -15.67 -0.37
N ALA A 48 -1.60 -15.69 0.84
CA ALA A 48 -1.21 -16.61 1.90
C ALA A 48 -1.35 -18.09 1.50
N PHE A 49 -2.33 -18.43 0.65
CA PHE A 49 -2.53 -19.81 0.20
C PHE A 49 -1.37 -20.36 -0.64
N PRO A 50 -1.01 -19.74 -1.79
CA PRO A 50 0.11 -20.22 -2.58
C PRO A 50 1.43 -20.14 -1.83
N PHE A 51 1.59 -19.18 -0.90
CA PHE A 51 2.78 -19.09 -0.08
C PHE A 51 2.92 -20.25 0.91
N TRP A 52 1.85 -20.61 1.60
CA TRP A 52 1.87 -21.70 2.58
C TRP A 52 2.31 -23.02 1.96
N ARG A 53 1.77 -23.38 0.80
CA ARG A 53 2.04 -24.64 0.11
C ARG A 53 3.18 -24.53 -0.91
N GLY A 54 3.11 -23.56 -1.82
CA GLY A 54 4.02 -23.43 -2.96
C GLY A 54 5.44 -23.05 -2.56
N HIS A 55 5.62 -22.22 -1.51
CA HIS A 55 6.93 -21.83 -1.01
C HIS A 55 7.41 -22.68 0.17
N ARG A 56 6.82 -23.86 0.37
CA ARG A 56 7.21 -24.83 1.40
C ARG A 56 7.19 -24.27 2.83
N LEU A 57 6.37 -23.23 3.08
CA LEU A 57 6.24 -22.68 4.43
C LEU A 57 5.58 -23.67 5.39
N ALA A 58 4.65 -24.49 4.90
CA ALA A 58 4.05 -25.58 5.67
C ALA A 58 5.10 -26.59 6.19
N GLU A 59 6.21 -26.78 5.46
CA GLU A 59 7.32 -27.65 5.82
C GLU A 59 8.37 -26.96 6.72
N GLY A 60 8.17 -25.69 7.06
CA GLY A 60 9.10 -24.92 7.89
C GLY A 60 10.26 -24.27 7.12
N ALA A 61 10.21 -24.19 5.78
CA ALA A 61 11.26 -23.60 4.97
C ALA A 61 11.50 -22.11 5.34
N ILE A 62 12.78 -21.73 5.44
CA ILE A 62 13.17 -20.35 5.78
C ILE A 62 13.16 -19.49 4.50
N PRO A 63 12.34 -18.41 4.46
CA PRO A 63 12.33 -17.47 3.36
C PRO A 63 13.72 -16.99 2.95
N TYR A 64 13.98 -16.91 1.66
CA TYR A 64 15.23 -16.58 0.98
C TYR A 64 16.35 -17.62 1.15
N LEU A 65 16.49 -18.27 2.31
CA LEU A 65 17.58 -19.24 2.55
C LEU A 65 17.26 -20.63 2.00
N GLN A 66 15.99 -21.04 2.05
CA GLN A 66 15.55 -22.39 1.65
C GLN A 66 14.44 -22.39 0.60
N THR A 67 13.84 -21.24 0.37
CA THR A 67 12.80 -21.04 -0.65
C THR A 67 12.88 -19.63 -1.22
N GLN A 68 12.58 -19.48 -2.51
CA GLN A 68 12.43 -18.18 -3.16
C GLN A 68 11.14 -17.51 -2.71
N ILE A 69 11.18 -16.18 -2.57
CA ILE A 69 10.00 -15.36 -2.25
C ILE A 69 10.04 -14.07 -3.08
N GLU A 70 8.94 -13.78 -3.77
CA GLU A 70 8.76 -12.59 -4.60
C GLU A 70 8.29 -11.36 -3.81
N TYR A 71 8.66 -11.26 -2.53
CA TYR A 71 8.45 -10.09 -1.67
C TYR A 71 9.79 -9.53 -1.19
N PRO A 72 9.87 -8.22 -0.82
CA PRO A 72 11.07 -7.66 -0.20
C PRO A 72 11.34 -8.26 1.18
N VAL A 73 12.60 -8.14 1.63
CA VAL A 73 13.14 -8.85 2.80
C VAL A 73 12.36 -8.64 4.09
N LEU A 74 11.88 -7.42 4.38
CA LEU A 74 11.14 -7.18 5.62
C LEU A 74 9.78 -7.89 5.62
N THR A 75 9.12 -7.98 4.48
CA THR A 75 7.89 -8.78 4.34
C THR A 75 8.19 -10.26 4.47
N GLY A 76 9.27 -10.76 3.85
CA GLY A 76 9.68 -12.15 4.04
C GLY A 76 10.01 -12.50 5.49
N LEU A 77 10.58 -11.55 6.27
CA LEU A 77 10.76 -11.72 7.70
C LEU A 77 9.42 -11.83 8.45
N LEU A 78 8.45 -10.99 8.10
CA LEU A 78 7.10 -11.09 8.68
C LEU A 78 6.47 -12.45 8.35
N ILE A 79 6.54 -12.91 7.09
CA ILE A 79 6.06 -14.22 6.65
C ILE A 79 6.72 -15.34 7.45
N PHE A 80 8.04 -15.26 7.67
CA PHE A 80 8.76 -16.23 8.51
C PHE A 80 8.24 -16.26 9.95
N LEU A 81 8.02 -15.10 10.56
CA LEU A 81 7.47 -15.03 11.93
C LEU A 81 6.06 -15.61 11.99
N GLU A 82 5.21 -15.29 11.01
CA GLU A 82 3.84 -15.82 10.92
C GLU A 82 3.82 -17.34 10.73
N GLN A 83 4.72 -17.88 9.89
CA GLN A 83 4.93 -19.31 9.75
C GLN A 83 5.29 -19.95 11.10
N ARG A 84 6.27 -19.37 11.83
CA ARG A 84 6.69 -19.89 13.14
C ARG A 84 5.56 -19.83 14.18
N TRP A 85 4.78 -18.75 14.17
CA TRP A 85 3.62 -18.63 15.05
C TRP A 85 2.51 -19.62 14.68
N THR A 86 2.28 -19.87 13.39
CA THR A 86 1.31 -20.86 12.94
C THR A 86 1.66 -22.24 13.46
N HIS A 87 2.89 -22.68 13.29
CA HIS A 87 3.34 -23.97 13.83
C HIS A 87 3.32 -24.03 15.36
N ALA A 88 3.67 -22.93 16.03
CA ALA A 88 3.67 -22.88 17.50
C ALA A 88 2.25 -22.94 18.10
N LEU A 89 1.26 -22.33 17.43
CA LEU A 89 -0.12 -22.24 17.93
C LEU A 89 -0.98 -23.44 17.51
N PHE A 90 -0.76 -23.99 16.31
CA PHE A 90 -1.63 -24.98 15.69
C PHE A 90 -0.94 -26.31 15.40
N GLY A 91 0.35 -26.41 15.72
CA GLY A 91 1.15 -27.63 15.50
C GLY A 91 1.84 -27.68 14.12
N PRO A 92 2.74 -28.68 13.93
CA PRO A 92 3.52 -28.83 12.68
C PRO A 92 2.65 -29.15 11.46
N ASP A 93 1.48 -29.78 11.66
CA ASP A 93 0.55 -30.16 10.60
C ASP A 93 -0.51 -29.09 10.32
N ALA A 94 -0.26 -27.84 10.75
CA ALA A 94 -1.17 -26.73 10.54
C ALA A 94 -1.50 -26.53 9.04
N GLY A 95 -2.77 -26.38 8.73
CA GLY A 95 -3.25 -26.14 7.36
C GLY A 95 -3.37 -24.67 6.99
N ASP A 96 -3.77 -24.40 5.73
CA ASP A 96 -4.00 -23.05 5.22
C ASP A 96 -4.88 -22.18 6.13
N PRO A 97 -5.99 -22.69 6.73
CA PRO A 97 -6.85 -21.88 7.60
C PRO A 97 -6.09 -21.26 8.76
N ALA A 98 -5.18 -22.02 9.37
CA ALA A 98 -4.35 -21.56 10.49
C ALA A 98 -3.39 -20.45 10.05
N PHE A 99 -2.74 -20.62 8.89
CA PHE A 99 -1.82 -19.60 8.37
C PHE A 99 -2.55 -18.31 7.99
N VAL A 100 -3.69 -18.40 7.27
CA VAL A 100 -4.53 -17.24 6.93
C VAL A 100 -5.03 -16.52 8.20
N PHE A 101 -5.34 -17.26 9.27
CA PHE A 101 -5.70 -16.65 10.55
C PHE A 101 -4.54 -15.84 11.14
N VAL A 102 -3.33 -16.39 11.18
CA VAL A 102 -2.15 -15.72 11.74
C VAL A 102 -1.78 -14.49 10.91
N VAL A 103 -1.79 -14.57 9.57
CA VAL A 103 -1.59 -13.43 8.65
C VAL A 103 -2.63 -12.35 8.90
N SER A 104 -3.91 -12.73 9.01
CA SER A 104 -4.99 -11.77 9.29
C SER A 104 -4.84 -11.12 10.67
N LEU A 105 -4.38 -11.86 11.67
CA LEU A 105 -4.14 -11.34 13.02
C LEU A 105 -2.98 -10.33 13.04
N ALA A 106 -1.87 -10.63 12.37
CA ALA A 106 -0.73 -9.72 12.24
C ALA A 106 -1.14 -8.43 11.49
N ASN A 107 -1.85 -8.56 10.38
CA ASN A 107 -2.39 -7.42 9.63
C ASN A 107 -3.43 -6.63 10.45
N THR A 108 -4.25 -7.29 11.29
CA THR A 108 -5.15 -6.61 12.21
C THR A 108 -4.38 -5.73 13.19
N ALA A 109 -3.29 -6.23 13.77
CA ALA A 109 -2.43 -5.43 14.64
C ALA A 109 -1.87 -4.20 13.93
N LEU A 110 -1.43 -4.34 12.67
CA LEU A 110 -0.98 -3.23 11.83
C LEU A 110 -2.10 -2.21 11.54
N ALA A 111 -3.32 -2.69 11.21
CA ALA A 111 -4.49 -1.82 10.99
C ALA A 111 -4.86 -1.03 12.27
N LEU A 112 -4.74 -1.64 13.45
CA LEU A 112 -4.95 -0.96 14.74
C LEU A 112 -3.88 0.11 15.00
N LEU A 113 -2.63 -0.12 14.60
CA LEU A 113 -1.57 0.90 14.65
C LEU A 113 -1.87 2.08 13.70
N VAL A 114 -2.37 1.81 12.50
CA VAL A 114 -2.85 2.86 11.57
C VAL A 114 -4.00 3.64 12.22
N THR A 115 -4.99 2.96 12.81
CA THR A 115 -6.10 3.61 13.54
C THR A 115 -5.57 4.57 14.61
N ARG A 116 -4.60 4.12 15.40
CA ARG A 116 -3.95 4.95 16.44
C ARG A 116 -3.27 6.18 15.83
N MET A 117 -2.50 6.00 14.75
CA MET A 117 -1.81 7.12 14.10
C MET A 117 -2.77 8.15 13.51
N LEU A 118 -3.86 7.71 12.87
CA LEU A 118 -4.91 8.60 12.35
C LEU A 118 -5.63 9.34 13.48
N TRP A 119 -5.88 8.67 14.60
CA TRP A 119 -6.47 9.29 15.79
C TRP A 119 -5.53 10.34 16.40
N ASP A 120 -4.22 10.07 16.48
CA ASP A 120 -3.20 11.00 16.99
C ASP A 120 -3.02 12.23 16.07
N LEU A 121 -3.24 12.11 14.76
CA LEU A 121 -3.30 13.22 13.80
C LEU A 121 -4.56 14.08 13.95
N ARG A 122 -5.45 13.79 14.89
CA ARG A 122 -6.66 14.54 15.19
C ARG A 122 -7.61 14.70 14.01
N LEU A 123 -7.68 13.71 13.13
CA LEU A 123 -8.63 13.71 12.01
C LEU A 123 -10.08 13.89 12.50
N PRO A 124 -10.97 14.48 11.67
CA PRO A 124 -12.40 14.54 11.95
C PRO A 124 -13.01 13.16 12.17
N ALA A 125 -14.03 13.07 13.02
CA ALA A 125 -14.69 11.81 13.39
C ALA A 125 -15.07 10.94 12.17
N GLN A 126 -15.63 11.57 11.13
CA GLN A 126 -16.03 10.85 9.91
C GLN A 126 -14.84 10.16 9.22
N ARG A 127 -13.65 10.79 9.18
CA ARG A 127 -12.44 10.22 8.58
C ARG A 127 -11.91 9.03 9.39
N LEU A 128 -12.00 9.13 10.72
CA LEU A 128 -11.65 8.04 11.62
C LEU A 128 -12.57 6.83 11.44
N TRP A 129 -13.88 7.08 11.31
CA TRP A 129 -14.86 6.04 11.02
C TRP A 129 -14.69 5.45 9.61
N ALA A 130 -14.35 6.27 8.61
CA ALA A 130 -14.09 5.81 7.25
C ALA A 130 -12.90 4.82 7.19
N TRP A 131 -11.89 4.98 8.06
CA TRP A 131 -10.85 3.96 8.21
C TRP A 131 -11.35 2.75 8.99
N ALA A 132 -11.92 2.96 10.19
CA ALA A 132 -12.28 1.88 11.10
C ALA A 132 -13.31 0.90 10.51
N LEU A 133 -14.16 1.38 9.59
CA LEU A 133 -15.20 0.60 8.89
C LEU A 133 -14.89 0.45 7.39
N ALA A 134 -13.62 0.58 6.99
CA ALA A 134 -13.24 0.57 5.59
C ALA A 134 -13.53 -0.78 4.90
N PRO A 135 -14.25 -0.80 3.78
CA PRO A 135 -14.40 -2.00 2.96
C PRO A 135 -13.05 -2.60 2.55
N LEU A 136 -12.03 -1.75 2.32
CA LEU A 136 -10.68 -2.18 2.01
C LEU A 136 -10.06 -3.08 3.10
N LEU A 137 -10.36 -2.84 4.38
CA LEU A 137 -9.90 -3.72 5.45
C LEU A 137 -10.59 -5.10 5.38
N VAL A 138 -11.87 -5.13 5.01
CA VAL A 138 -12.58 -6.41 4.80
C VAL A 138 -11.97 -7.18 3.62
N LEU A 139 -11.66 -6.51 2.52
CA LEU A 139 -11.12 -7.15 1.32
C LEU A 139 -9.66 -7.59 1.49
N TYR A 140 -8.83 -6.83 2.25
CA TYR A 140 -7.38 -6.98 2.17
C TYR A 140 -6.68 -7.42 3.45
N VAL A 141 -7.31 -7.46 4.63
CA VAL A 141 -6.65 -7.85 5.89
C VAL A 141 -6.09 -9.28 5.86
N GLY A 142 -6.78 -10.19 5.18
CA GLY A 142 -6.31 -11.58 4.98
C GLY A 142 -5.83 -11.84 3.55
N HIS A 143 -5.54 -10.80 2.75
CA HIS A 143 -5.21 -10.95 1.33
C HIS A 143 -3.70 -11.10 1.08
N ASN A 144 -2.90 -10.24 1.69
CA ASN A 144 -1.44 -10.22 1.59
C ASN A 144 -0.81 -9.44 2.76
N TRP A 145 0.45 -9.00 2.61
CA TRP A 145 1.25 -8.33 3.67
C TRP A 145 1.40 -6.82 3.48
N ASP A 146 0.58 -6.19 2.65
CA ASP A 146 0.73 -4.78 2.27
C ASP A 146 0.54 -3.80 3.45
N LEU A 147 -0.25 -4.19 4.47
CA LEU A 147 -0.44 -3.39 5.68
C LEU A 147 0.87 -3.08 6.44
N LEU A 148 1.90 -3.92 6.34
CA LEU A 148 3.21 -3.62 6.91
C LEU A 148 3.81 -2.35 6.28
N ALA A 149 3.85 -2.30 4.96
CA ALA A 149 4.38 -1.15 4.23
C ALA A 149 3.51 0.11 4.42
N VAL A 150 2.17 -0.05 4.43
CA VAL A 150 1.20 1.03 4.71
C VAL A 150 1.45 1.63 6.09
N THR A 151 1.61 0.80 7.12
CA THR A 151 1.86 1.25 8.48
C THR A 151 3.17 2.02 8.60
N LEU A 152 4.25 1.52 7.98
CA LEU A 152 5.56 2.17 7.98
C LEU A 152 5.55 3.48 7.17
N ALA A 153 4.89 3.51 6.01
CA ALA A 153 4.73 4.72 5.21
C ALA A 153 3.93 5.81 5.96
N LEU A 154 2.83 5.42 6.62
CA LEU A 154 2.07 6.36 7.44
C LEU A 154 2.88 6.84 8.66
N ALA A 155 3.64 5.97 9.31
CA ALA A 155 4.54 6.35 10.40
C ALA A 155 5.63 7.33 9.92
N ALA A 156 6.17 7.15 8.70
CA ALA A 156 7.10 8.07 8.07
C ALA A 156 6.45 9.43 7.80
N PHE A 157 5.24 9.44 7.26
CA PHE A 157 4.45 10.66 7.05
C PHE A 157 4.20 11.41 8.37
N VAL A 158 3.76 10.71 9.43
CA VAL A 158 3.53 11.29 10.76
C VAL A 158 4.83 11.84 11.35
N ALA A 159 5.96 11.16 11.14
CA ALA A 159 7.26 11.65 11.60
C ALA A 159 7.69 12.93 10.86
N ALA A 160 7.45 13.00 9.53
CA ALA A 160 7.70 14.21 8.73
C ALA A 160 6.83 15.37 9.20
N GLU A 161 5.55 15.12 9.45
CA GLU A 161 4.58 16.10 9.96
C GLU A 161 4.98 16.65 11.33
N LYS A 162 5.59 15.82 12.19
CA LYS A 162 6.13 16.21 13.49
C LYS A 162 7.53 16.85 13.42
N GLY A 163 8.01 17.24 12.24
CA GLY A 163 9.32 17.87 12.04
C GLY A 163 10.52 16.96 12.35
N ARG A 164 10.38 15.62 12.19
CA ARG A 164 11.42 14.63 12.46
C ARG A 164 11.89 13.95 11.18
N PRO A 165 12.57 14.67 10.24
CA PRO A 165 12.87 14.18 8.90
C PRO A 165 13.78 12.95 8.88
N VAL A 166 14.75 12.85 9.80
CA VAL A 166 15.65 11.69 9.92
C VAL A 166 14.85 10.43 10.25
N ARG A 167 13.93 10.51 11.23
CA ARG A 167 13.05 9.40 11.58
C ARG A 167 12.09 9.07 10.45
N ALA A 168 11.57 10.08 9.77
CA ALA A 168 10.70 9.89 8.61
C ALA A 168 11.39 9.13 7.48
N CYS A 169 12.63 9.49 7.15
CA CYS A 169 13.43 8.80 6.15
C CYS A 169 13.77 7.36 6.56
N ALA A 170 14.14 7.12 7.82
CA ALA A 170 14.38 5.77 8.33
C ALA A 170 13.12 4.88 8.19
N LEU A 171 11.95 5.39 8.59
CA LEU A 171 10.68 4.65 8.49
C LEU A 171 10.24 4.43 7.04
N ALA A 172 10.45 5.41 6.15
CA ALA A 172 10.17 5.25 4.71
C ALA A 172 11.09 4.21 4.07
N ALA A 173 12.37 4.20 4.43
CA ALA A 173 13.33 3.20 3.96
C ALA A 173 13.02 1.79 4.49
N LEU A 174 12.61 1.69 5.75
CA LEU A 174 12.13 0.43 6.33
C LEU A 174 10.85 -0.05 5.61
N GLY A 175 9.93 0.86 5.34
CA GLY A 175 8.74 0.58 4.53
C GLY A 175 9.10 0.11 3.11
N ALA A 176 10.12 0.70 2.48
CA ALA A 176 10.62 0.29 1.17
C ALA A 176 11.24 -1.13 1.19
N ALA A 177 11.77 -1.56 2.34
CA ALA A 177 12.22 -2.94 2.54
C ALA A 177 11.06 -3.93 2.75
N ALA A 178 9.81 -3.44 2.93
CA ALA A 178 8.60 -4.26 2.96
C ALA A 178 7.84 -4.23 1.63
N LYS A 179 7.75 -3.08 0.98
CA LYS A 179 7.17 -2.85 -0.35
C LYS A 179 7.73 -1.55 -0.92
N LEU A 180 7.94 -1.42 -2.23
CA LEU A 180 8.70 -0.29 -2.77
C LEU A 180 8.03 1.09 -2.60
N PHE A 181 6.68 1.19 -2.60
CA PHE A 181 5.99 2.48 -2.66
C PHE A 181 6.36 3.50 -1.55
N PRO A 182 6.72 3.12 -0.31
CA PRO A 182 7.14 4.09 0.71
C PRO A 182 8.39 4.91 0.34
N VAL A 183 9.19 4.42 -0.63
CA VAL A 183 10.35 5.16 -1.17
C VAL A 183 9.97 6.53 -1.72
N LEU A 184 8.72 6.67 -2.19
CA LEU A 184 8.18 7.93 -2.74
C LEU A 184 8.19 9.08 -1.73
N LEU A 185 8.17 8.77 -0.43
CA LEU A 185 8.28 9.79 0.63
C LEU A 185 9.69 10.39 0.74
N LEU A 186 10.73 9.64 0.39
CA LEU A 186 12.14 10.10 0.54
C LEU A 186 12.42 11.39 -0.23
N PRO A 187 12.15 11.47 -1.58
CA PRO A 187 12.35 12.71 -2.31
C PRO A 187 11.42 13.83 -1.81
N LEU A 188 10.17 13.54 -1.43
CA LEU A 188 9.24 14.53 -0.93
C LEU A 188 9.72 15.16 0.40
N ILE A 189 10.44 14.40 1.24
CA ILE A 189 11.03 14.91 2.49
C ILE A 189 12.33 15.68 2.22
N ALA A 190 13.13 15.26 1.24
CA ALA A 190 14.47 15.80 1.00
C ALA A 190 14.52 16.98 0.01
N LEU A 191 13.61 17.03 -0.97
CA LEU A 191 13.69 17.94 -2.14
C LEU A 191 13.82 19.41 -1.77
N ARG A 192 13.06 19.91 -0.80
CA ARG A 192 13.17 21.31 -0.36
C ARG A 192 14.56 21.65 0.16
N ARG A 193 15.18 20.72 0.91
CA ARG A 193 16.54 20.90 1.45
C ARG A 193 17.58 20.90 0.33
N LEU A 194 17.38 20.02 -0.64
CA LEU A 194 18.24 19.93 -1.83
C LEU A 194 18.20 21.24 -2.63
N LEU A 195 17.01 21.77 -2.90
CA LEU A 195 16.84 23.03 -3.63
C LEU A 195 17.28 24.27 -2.82
N ALA A 196 17.32 24.17 -1.50
CA ALA A 196 17.90 25.18 -0.61
C ALA A 196 19.43 25.01 -0.41
N PHE A 197 20.08 24.15 -1.20
CA PHE A 197 21.51 23.84 -1.14
C PHE A 197 22.02 23.36 0.23
N ARG A 198 21.12 22.79 1.06
CA ARG A 198 21.44 22.24 2.39
C ARG A 198 21.98 20.81 2.25
N PHE A 199 23.08 20.66 1.48
CA PHE A 199 23.63 19.34 1.10
C PHE A 199 24.00 18.46 2.30
N GLY A 200 24.50 19.03 3.40
CA GLY A 200 24.82 18.27 4.62
C GLY A 200 23.61 17.57 5.21
N GLU A 201 22.44 18.23 5.26
CA GLU A 201 21.21 17.62 5.74
C GLU A 201 20.71 16.54 4.77
N VAL A 202 20.77 16.81 3.46
CA VAL A 202 20.39 15.82 2.44
C VAL A 202 21.26 14.57 2.57
N MET A 203 22.57 14.73 2.76
CA MET A 203 23.50 13.62 2.96
C MET A 203 23.11 12.77 4.18
N VAL A 204 22.76 13.40 5.31
CA VAL A 204 22.28 12.68 6.51
C VAL A 204 21.02 11.88 6.20
N LEU A 205 20.05 12.47 5.48
CA LEU A 205 18.82 11.78 5.11
C LEU A 205 19.09 10.58 4.19
N VAL A 206 19.99 10.75 3.20
CA VAL A 206 20.40 9.68 2.29
C VAL A 206 21.10 8.56 3.05
N LEU A 207 22.10 8.89 3.89
CA LEU A 207 22.84 7.89 4.67
C LEU A 207 21.93 7.11 5.61
N VAL A 208 20.98 7.78 6.28
CA VAL A 208 19.99 7.11 7.13
C VAL A 208 19.08 6.20 6.30
N SER A 209 18.60 6.67 5.14
CA SER A 209 17.73 5.86 4.28
C SER A 209 18.44 4.62 3.76
N VAL A 210 19.64 4.83 3.17
CA VAL A 210 20.44 3.72 2.62
C VAL A 210 20.90 2.78 3.73
N GLY A 211 21.37 3.30 4.86
CA GLY A 211 21.81 2.49 6.00
C GLY A 211 20.67 1.65 6.58
N THR A 212 19.47 2.22 6.74
CA THR A 212 18.31 1.49 7.24
C THR A 212 17.87 0.39 6.26
N TRP A 213 17.79 0.71 4.96
CA TRP A 213 17.44 -0.26 3.92
C TRP A 213 18.49 -1.38 3.84
N ALA A 214 19.78 -1.02 3.86
CA ALA A 214 20.89 -1.95 3.81
C ALA A 214 20.93 -2.88 5.05
N ALA A 215 20.67 -2.36 6.24
CA ALA A 215 20.65 -3.17 7.46
C ALA A 215 19.63 -4.34 7.38
N VAL A 216 18.51 -4.15 6.66
CA VAL A 216 17.52 -5.19 6.43
C VAL A 216 17.92 -6.12 5.27
N ASN A 217 18.38 -5.55 4.17
CA ASN A 217 18.57 -6.30 2.91
C ASN A 217 19.93 -6.98 2.81
N LEU A 218 21.02 -6.33 3.30
CA LEU A 218 22.37 -6.80 3.10
C LEU A 218 22.67 -8.20 3.68
N PRO A 219 22.18 -8.56 4.89
CA PRO A 219 22.37 -9.91 5.41
C PRO A 219 21.85 -11.00 4.47
N VAL A 220 20.64 -10.80 3.93
CA VAL A 220 20.01 -11.74 3.00
C VAL A 220 20.70 -11.72 1.63
N ALA A 221 21.05 -10.53 1.13
CA ALA A 221 21.76 -10.38 -0.15
C ALA A 221 23.14 -11.05 -0.16
N LEU A 222 23.82 -11.08 0.97
CA LEU A 222 25.12 -11.73 1.11
C LEU A 222 24.99 -13.25 1.29
N LEU A 223 23.97 -13.72 1.97
CA LEU A 223 23.77 -15.15 2.27
C LEU A 223 23.07 -15.90 1.14
N ALA A 224 22.15 -15.24 0.42
CA ALA A 224 21.33 -15.84 -0.62
C ALA A 224 21.04 -14.82 -1.75
N PRO A 225 22.05 -14.39 -2.55
CA PRO A 225 21.93 -13.31 -3.53
C PRO A 225 20.88 -13.58 -4.60
N ASP A 226 20.76 -14.82 -5.08
CA ASP A 226 19.81 -15.20 -6.12
C ASP A 226 18.37 -15.08 -5.59
N ASN A 227 18.09 -15.60 -4.41
CA ASN A 227 16.77 -15.52 -3.78
C ASN A 227 16.43 -14.07 -3.34
N TRP A 228 17.43 -13.30 -2.91
CA TRP A 228 17.24 -11.88 -2.60
C TRP A 228 16.85 -11.08 -3.85
N SER A 229 17.46 -11.37 -4.99
CA SER A 229 17.19 -10.68 -6.25
C SER A 229 15.85 -11.05 -6.87
N GLU A 230 15.23 -12.15 -6.43
CA GLU A 230 13.97 -12.68 -6.99
C GLU A 230 12.84 -11.63 -7.02
N PHE A 231 12.66 -10.88 -5.96
CA PHE A 231 11.66 -9.81 -5.92
C PHE A 231 11.83 -8.80 -7.07
N TYR A 232 13.06 -8.39 -7.35
CA TYR A 232 13.35 -7.41 -8.40
C TYR A 232 13.20 -8.03 -9.79
N ARG A 233 13.69 -9.26 -9.96
CA ARG A 233 13.55 -10.03 -11.21
C ARG A 233 12.07 -10.26 -11.51
N PHE A 234 11.33 -10.85 -10.60
CA PHE A 234 9.88 -11.10 -10.73
C PHE A 234 9.12 -9.79 -11.05
N SER A 235 9.41 -8.71 -10.33
CA SER A 235 8.75 -7.41 -10.56
C SER A 235 9.07 -6.83 -11.94
N SER A 236 10.27 -7.08 -12.49
CA SER A 236 10.66 -6.59 -13.82
C SER A 236 10.07 -7.41 -14.95
N GLU A 237 9.92 -8.73 -14.77
CA GLU A 237 9.55 -9.69 -15.80
C GLU A 237 8.05 -10.00 -15.83
N ARG A 238 7.34 -9.86 -14.70
CA ARG A 238 5.90 -10.16 -14.63
C ARG A 238 5.06 -9.29 -15.55
N GLY A 239 3.98 -9.87 -16.07
CA GLY A 239 2.92 -9.14 -16.78
C GLY A 239 2.17 -8.15 -15.90
N GLY A 240 1.20 -7.47 -16.49
CA GLY A 240 0.30 -6.56 -15.78
C GLY A 240 -0.82 -7.27 -15.02
N THR A 241 -1.81 -6.49 -14.62
CA THR A 241 -3.08 -6.96 -14.03
C THR A 241 -4.25 -6.50 -14.89
N ALA A 242 -5.34 -7.25 -14.91
CA ALA A 242 -6.43 -7.04 -15.86
C ALA A 242 -7.02 -5.61 -15.84
N ALA A 243 -7.09 -4.96 -14.68
CA ALA A 243 -7.57 -3.57 -14.55
C ALA A 243 -6.45 -2.51 -14.69
N ALA A 244 -5.20 -2.90 -15.02
CA ALA A 244 -4.14 -1.93 -15.30
C ALA A 244 -4.34 -1.30 -16.68
N VAL A 245 -4.01 -0.01 -16.82
CA VAL A 245 -4.20 0.75 -18.07
C VAL A 245 -3.51 0.11 -19.27
N TRP A 246 -2.33 -0.50 -19.05
CA TRP A 246 -1.54 -1.16 -20.10
C TRP A 246 -2.20 -2.44 -20.63
N ASP A 247 -2.76 -3.26 -19.72
CA ASP A 247 -3.42 -4.52 -20.10
C ASP A 247 -4.78 -4.27 -20.73
N LEU A 248 -5.53 -3.27 -20.25
CA LEU A 248 -6.75 -2.82 -20.90
C LEU A 248 -6.46 -2.29 -22.31
N ALA A 249 -5.44 -1.43 -22.48
CA ALA A 249 -5.06 -0.91 -23.78
C ALA A 249 -4.63 -2.03 -24.75
N ALA A 250 -3.90 -3.03 -24.27
CA ALA A 250 -3.49 -4.18 -25.06
C ALA A 250 -4.67 -5.08 -25.42
N HIS A 251 -5.58 -5.36 -24.48
CA HIS A 251 -6.76 -6.18 -24.72
C HIS A 251 -7.66 -5.59 -25.83
N TYR A 252 -7.86 -4.27 -25.82
CA TYR A 252 -8.66 -3.58 -26.83
C TYR A 252 -7.86 -3.15 -28.06
N GLN A 253 -6.64 -3.68 -28.26
CA GLN A 253 -5.77 -3.39 -29.41
C GLN A 253 -5.47 -1.91 -29.63
N VAL A 254 -5.57 -1.09 -28.58
CA VAL A 254 -5.27 0.35 -28.63
C VAL A 254 -3.76 0.60 -28.57
N PHE A 255 -3.06 -0.15 -27.69
CA PHE A 255 -1.62 -0.03 -27.53
C PHE A 255 -1.02 -1.35 -27.00
N ILE A 256 -0.20 -1.98 -27.83
CA ILE A 256 0.44 -3.26 -27.52
C ILE A 256 1.94 -3.06 -27.41
N THR A 257 2.51 -3.48 -26.29
CA THR A 257 3.95 -3.45 -26.05
C THR A 257 4.42 -4.69 -25.32
N ASP A 258 5.72 -4.97 -25.40
CA ASP A 258 6.37 -5.97 -24.57
C ASP A 258 6.57 -5.46 -23.13
N ILE A 259 6.95 -6.34 -22.23
CA ILE A 259 7.16 -6.01 -20.81
C ILE A 259 8.29 -4.98 -20.59
N PRO A 260 9.47 -5.09 -21.23
CA PRO A 260 10.52 -4.08 -21.12
C PRO A 260 10.06 -2.66 -21.50
N MET A 261 9.33 -2.55 -22.62
CA MET A 261 8.78 -1.26 -23.05
C MET A 261 7.72 -0.74 -22.09
N ARG A 262 6.85 -1.59 -21.54
CA ARG A 262 5.89 -1.20 -20.50
C ARG A 262 6.60 -0.68 -19.24
N ASN A 263 7.69 -1.33 -18.81
CA ASN A 263 8.49 -0.87 -17.67
C ASN A 263 9.04 0.53 -17.92
N LEU A 264 9.63 0.75 -19.11
CA LEU A 264 10.17 2.07 -19.50
C LEU A 264 9.07 3.14 -19.55
N LEU A 265 7.98 2.88 -20.25
CA LEU A 265 6.90 3.85 -20.42
C LEU A 265 6.16 4.15 -19.10
N SER A 266 5.95 3.15 -18.26
CA SER A 266 5.40 3.35 -16.91
C SER A 266 6.29 4.27 -16.08
N GLY A 267 7.62 4.03 -16.11
CA GLY A 267 8.58 4.88 -15.41
C GLY A 267 8.61 6.31 -15.94
N LEU A 268 8.65 6.48 -17.27
CA LEU A 268 8.65 7.80 -17.91
C LEU A 268 7.34 8.56 -17.61
N ALA A 269 6.19 7.92 -17.75
CA ALA A 269 4.88 8.51 -17.45
C ALA A 269 4.81 8.93 -15.97
N PHE A 270 5.30 8.05 -15.07
CA PHE A 270 5.34 8.37 -13.63
C PHE A 270 6.21 9.61 -13.36
N VAL A 271 7.44 9.64 -13.84
CA VAL A 271 8.39 10.75 -13.59
C VAL A 271 7.88 12.06 -14.20
N ALA A 272 7.35 12.03 -15.43
CA ALA A 272 6.79 13.20 -16.09
C ALA A 272 5.60 13.79 -15.31
N GLY A 273 4.63 12.95 -14.92
CA GLY A 273 3.47 13.40 -14.15
C GLY A 273 3.83 13.84 -12.73
N MET A 274 4.74 13.16 -12.05
CA MET A 274 5.24 13.58 -10.75
C MET A 274 5.92 14.96 -10.84
N GLY A 275 6.76 15.18 -11.86
CA GLY A 275 7.39 16.49 -12.11
C GLY A 275 6.37 17.60 -12.34
N ALA A 276 5.37 17.34 -13.17
CA ALA A 276 4.27 18.29 -13.43
C ALA A 276 3.47 18.60 -12.15
N MET A 277 3.12 17.58 -11.37
CA MET A 277 2.38 17.76 -10.12
C MET A 277 3.20 18.52 -9.06
N LEU A 278 4.51 18.23 -8.95
CA LEU A 278 5.39 18.96 -8.03
C LEU A 278 5.55 20.42 -8.46
N HIS A 279 5.66 20.70 -9.76
CA HIS A 279 5.70 22.06 -10.29
C HIS A 279 4.42 22.82 -9.95
N GLU A 280 3.25 22.26 -10.27
CA GLU A 280 1.95 22.89 -10.02
C GLU A 280 1.66 23.04 -8.51
N GLY A 281 2.00 22.02 -7.72
CA GLY A 281 1.77 22.02 -6.26
C GLY A 281 2.81 22.83 -5.47
N TRP A 282 3.95 23.21 -6.08
CA TRP A 282 5.05 23.85 -5.38
C TRP A 282 4.65 25.08 -4.55
N PRO A 283 3.87 26.07 -5.07
CA PRO A 283 3.50 27.25 -4.30
C PRO A 283 2.78 26.93 -2.99
N ARG A 284 2.05 25.81 -2.96
CA ARG A 284 1.23 25.37 -1.83
C ARG A 284 1.95 24.46 -0.87
N TYR A 285 2.78 23.53 -1.41
CA TYR A 285 3.33 22.40 -0.65
C TYR A 285 4.82 22.51 -0.36
N LYS A 286 5.54 23.54 -0.87
CA LYS A 286 7.01 23.64 -0.75
C LYS A 286 7.55 23.48 0.68
N ASP A 287 6.75 23.82 1.70
CA ASP A 287 7.13 23.72 3.10
C ASP A 287 6.78 22.35 3.73
N ARG A 288 5.87 21.61 3.09
CA ARG A 288 5.34 20.31 3.54
C ARG A 288 5.12 19.38 2.34
N LEU A 289 6.16 19.16 1.51
CA LEU A 289 6.06 18.39 0.26
C LEU A 289 5.59 16.95 0.47
N TRP A 290 5.78 16.36 1.67
CA TRP A 290 5.25 15.03 1.98
C TRP A 290 3.72 14.94 1.91
N LEU A 291 3.00 16.05 1.97
CA LEU A 291 1.55 16.07 1.71
C LEU A 291 1.19 15.73 0.26
N MET A 292 2.15 15.87 -0.67
CA MET A 292 2.00 15.44 -2.06
C MET A 292 2.04 13.91 -2.24
N ILE A 293 2.25 13.14 -1.16
CA ILE A 293 2.27 11.67 -1.25
C ILE A 293 0.98 11.12 -1.87
N THR A 294 -0.18 11.71 -1.55
CA THR A 294 -1.47 11.25 -2.11
C THR A 294 -1.52 11.35 -3.63
N PRO A 295 -1.39 12.54 -4.26
CA PRO A 295 -1.43 12.63 -5.73
C PRO A 295 -0.26 11.89 -6.39
N VAL A 296 0.94 11.89 -5.80
CA VAL A 296 2.11 11.17 -6.34
C VAL A 296 1.90 9.66 -6.31
N LEU A 297 1.38 9.10 -5.21
CA LEU A 297 1.10 7.67 -5.10
C LEU A 297 -0.05 7.24 -6.00
N LEU A 298 -1.12 8.01 -6.08
CA LEU A 298 -2.23 7.73 -7.00
C LEU A 298 -1.77 7.72 -8.46
N TRP A 299 -0.92 8.66 -8.84
CA TRP A 299 -0.34 8.70 -10.18
C TRP A 299 0.61 7.52 -10.44
N PHE A 300 1.43 7.16 -9.44
CA PHE A 300 2.28 5.96 -9.50
C PHE A 300 1.43 4.71 -9.75
N LEU A 301 0.35 4.52 -9.01
CA LEU A 301 -0.55 3.38 -9.18
C LEU A 301 -1.19 3.36 -10.56
N PHE A 302 -1.71 4.50 -11.03
CA PHE A 302 -2.37 4.61 -12.32
C PHE A 302 -1.42 4.31 -13.50
N THR A 303 -0.17 4.79 -13.44
CA THR A 303 0.82 4.59 -14.50
C THR A 303 1.59 3.27 -14.41
N SER A 304 1.49 2.56 -13.28
CA SER A 304 2.16 1.28 -13.08
C SER A 304 1.66 0.21 -14.05
N LYS A 305 2.55 -0.64 -14.55
CA LYS A 305 2.14 -1.82 -15.35
C LYS A 305 1.33 -2.83 -14.52
N VAL A 306 1.53 -2.85 -13.22
CA VAL A 306 0.81 -3.70 -12.27
C VAL A 306 0.01 -2.80 -11.34
N TYR A 307 -1.29 -2.90 -11.43
CA TYR A 307 -2.19 -2.18 -10.53
C TYR A 307 -3.28 -3.12 -10.01
N SER A 308 -2.89 -4.01 -9.13
CA SER A 308 -3.84 -4.91 -8.45
C SER A 308 -4.72 -4.13 -7.48
N PRO A 309 -6.00 -4.52 -7.29
CA PRO A 309 -6.94 -3.78 -6.44
C PRO A 309 -6.42 -3.52 -5.02
N GLN A 310 -5.73 -4.48 -4.39
CA GLN A 310 -5.19 -4.31 -3.04
C GLN A 310 -4.20 -3.14 -2.89
N PHE A 311 -3.64 -2.61 -3.98
CA PHE A 311 -2.75 -1.46 -3.93
C PHE A 311 -3.49 -0.16 -3.57
N ASP A 312 -4.80 -0.12 -3.71
CA ASP A 312 -5.63 0.99 -3.27
C ASP A 312 -5.55 1.21 -1.75
N LEU A 313 -5.31 0.15 -0.98
CA LEU A 313 -5.03 0.23 0.46
C LEU A 313 -3.78 1.09 0.78
N TRP A 314 -2.78 1.15 -0.14
CA TRP A 314 -1.58 1.97 0.07
C TRP A 314 -1.90 3.46 0.12
N ALA A 315 -2.81 3.91 -0.73
CA ALA A 315 -3.20 5.30 -0.84
C ALA A 315 -4.27 5.72 0.18
N TYR A 316 -5.10 4.77 0.62
CA TYR A 316 -6.32 5.07 1.37
C TYR A 316 -6.09 5.88 2.66
N PRO A 317 -5.15 5.56 3.57
CA PRO A 317 -4.91 6.39 4.76
C PRO A 317 -4.45 7.81 4.41
N PHE A 318 -3.68 7.99 3.34
CA PHE A 318 -3.25 9.32 2.88
C PHE A 318 -4.40 10.10 2.25
N ILE A 319 -5.30 9.44 1.51
CA ILE A 319 -6.54 10.04 1.01
C ILE A 319 -7.39 10.55 2.19
N LEU A 320 -7.55 9.74 3.24
CA LEU A 320 -8.28 10.14 4.46
C LEU A 320 -7.69 11.38 5.12
N ILE A 321 -6.38 11.57 5.06
CA ILE A 321 -5.68 12.70 5.66
C ILE A 321 -5.78 13.94 4.76
N THR A 322 -5.54 13.82 3.46
CA THR A 322 -5.27 14.95 2.57
C THR A 322 -6.44 15.35 1.67
N ALA A 323 -7.37 14.44 1.37
CA ALA A 323 -8.50 14.76 0.52
C ALA A 323 -9.54 15.61 1.26
N ARG A 324 -9.99 16.69 0.62
CA ARG A 324 -11.00 17.59 1.20
C ARG A 324 -12.42 17.04 1.04
N ARG A 325 -12.76 16.53 -0.14
CA ARG A 325 -14.10 16.10 -0.53
C ARG A 325 -14.34 14.64 -0.23
N TRP A 326 -15.59 14.28 -0.01
CA TRP A 326 -16.04 12.91 0.23
C TRP A 326 -16.33 12.15 -1.06
N GLU A 327 -16.85 12.85 -2.07
CA GLU A 327 -17.33 12.26 -3.30
C GLU A 327 -16.22 11.48 -4.03
N PRO A 328 -15.03 12.05 -4.30
CA PRO A 328 -13.97 11.29 -4.96
C PRO A 328 -13.42 10.16 -4.07
N MET A 329 -13.47 10.30 -2.73
CA MET A 329 -13.08 9.21 -1.83
C MET A 329 -14.06 8.04 -1.87
N ALA A 330 -15.37 8.33 -1.84
CA ALA A 330 -16.41 7.30 -1.95
C ALA A 330 -16.32 6.60 -3.30
N LEU A 331 -16.08 7.36 -4.37
CA LEU A 331 -15.89 6.83 -5.72
C LEU A 331 -14.63 5.96 -5.81
N PHE A 332 -13.55 6.33 -5.11
CA PHE A 332 -12.33 5.53 -5.04
C PHE A 332 -12.58 4.17 -4.37
N VAL A 333 -13.26 4.15 -3.21
CA VAL A 333 -13.63 2.92 -2.51
C VAL A 333 -14.57 2.04 -3.35
N LEU A 334 -15.52 2.66 -4.05
CA LEU A 334 -16.41 1.95 -4.97
C LEU A 334 -15.64 1.35 -6.15
N GLY A 335 -14.72 2.12 -6.74
CA GLY A 335 -13.87 1.69 -7.84
C GLY A 335 -12.92 0.55 -7.44
N ASP A 336 -12.35 0.61 -6.23
CA ASP A 336 -11.55 -0.46 -5.65
C ASP A 336 -12.35 -1.76 -5.52
N ALA A 337 -13.50 -1.71 -4.82
CA ALA A 337 -14.35 -2.89 -4.65
C ALA A 337 -14.84 -3.45 -6.00
N ALA A 338 -15.21 -2.57 -6.94
CA ALA A 338 -15.60 -2.99 -8.29
C ALA A 338 -14.45 -3.68 -9.03
N CYS A 339 -13.24 -3.11 -9.02
CA CYS A 339 -12.06 -3.74 -9.63
C CYS A 339 -11.76 -5.10 -8.97
N TYR A 340 -11.84 -5.17 -7.63
CA TYR A 340 -11.60 -6.42 -6.92
C TYR A 340 -12.50 -7.56 -7.42
N PHE A 341 -13.82 -7.35 -7.42
CA PHE A 341 -14.75 -8.41 -7.82
C PHE A 341 -14.74 -8.65 -9.33
N MET A 342 -14.63 -7.60 -10.16
CA MET A 342 -14.63 -7.78 -11.61
C MET A 342 -13.38 -8.50 -12.10
N GLU A 343 -12.19 -8.24 -11.54
CA GLU A 343 -10.99 -9.00 -11.90
C GLU A 343 -11.09 -10.47 -11.47
N LEU A 344 -11.52 -10.74 -10.25
CA LEU A 344 -11.64 -12.12 -9.75
C LEU A 344 -12.69 -12.90 -10.53
N TRP A 345 -13.84 -12.31 -10.83
CA TRP A 345 -14.88 -12.97 -11.65
C TRP A 345 -14.49 -13.12 -13.12
N PHE A 346 -13.67 -12.21 -13.64
CA PHE A 346 -13.06 -12.39 -14.96
C PHE A 346 -12.13 -13.61 -14.96
N PHE A 347 -11.26 -13.79 -13.97
CA PHE A 347 -10.40 -14.96 -13.84
C PHE A 347 -11.21 -16.25 -13.59
N SER A 348 -12.26 -16.19 -12.78
CA SER A 348 -13.21 -17.31 -12.61
C SER A 348 -13.80 -17.75 -13.96
N GLY A 349 -14.27 -16.82 -14.77
CA GLY A 349 -14.83 -17.09 -16.09
C GLY A 349 -13.80 -17.68 -17.07
N GLN A 350 -12.54 -17.26 -17.00
CA GLN A 350 -11.46 -17.82 -17.81
C GLN A 350 -11.19 -19.30 -17.49
N GLY A 351 -11.37 -19.70 -16.21
CA GLY A 351 -11.28 -21.07 -15.76
C GLY A 351 -12.57 -21.89 -15.94
N GLY A 352 -13.65 -21.32 -16.53
CA GLY A 352 -14.95 -21.98 -16.71
C GLY A 352 -15.84 -21.96 -15.46
N GLY A 353 -15.52 -21.13 -14.45
CA GLY A 353 -16.28 -20.97 -13.22
C GLY A 353 -17.40 -19.94 -13.30
N TRP A 354 -18.18 -19.82 -12.23
CA TRP A 354 -19.25 -18.85 -12.04
C TRP A 354 -19.11 -18.19 -10.66
N PRO A 355 -19.26 -16.84 -10.52
CA PRO A 355 -19.59 -15.86 -11.57
C PRO A 355 -18.51 -15.68 -12.63
N ALA A 356 -18.94 -15.33 -13.85
CA ALA A 356 -18.07 -15.02 -14.98
C ALA A 356 -18.48 -13.68 -15.57
N VAL A 357 -17.50 -12.78 -15.80
CA VAL A 357 -17.75 -11.47 -16.39
C VAL A 357 -16.81 -11.23 -17.58
N PRO A 358 -17.24 -10.46 -18.59
CA PRO A 358 -16.37 -10.08 -19.71
C PRO A 358 -15.38 -9.00 -19.28
N MET A 359 -14.29 -8.82 -20.04
CA MET A 359 -13.29 -7.75 -19.82
C MET A 359 -13.93 -6.35 -19.83
N ALA A 360 -15.06 -6.14 -20.51
CA ALA A 360 -15.79 -4.87 -20.48
C ALA A 360 -16.24 -4.49 -19.04
N SER A 361 -16.58 -5.46 -18.19
CA SER A 361 -16.91 -5.20 -16.77
C SER A 361 -15.68 -4.74 -15.98
N VAL A 362 -14.51 -5.34 -16.25
CA VAL A 362 -13.22 -4.92 -15.69
C VAL A 362 -12.89 -3.49 -16.12
N LEU A 363 -13.07 -3.18 -17.42
CA LEU A 363 -12.88 -1.82 -17.95
C LEU A 363 -13.79 -0.81 -17.25
N CYS A 364 -15.09 -1.11 -17.09
CA CYS A 364 -16.01 -0.21 -16.40
C CYS A 364 -15.56 0.06 -14.95
N ALA A 365 -15.16 -0.96 -14.22
CA ALA A 365 -14.62 -0.83 -12.87
C ALA A 365 -13.33 0.03 -12.83
N ALA A 366 -12.40 -0.24 -13.75
CA ALA A 366 -11.15 0.51 -13.87
C ALA A 366 -11.40 1.99 -14.24
N VAL A 367 -12.39 2.29 -15.07
CA VAL A 367 -12.79 3.67 -15.41
C VAL A 367 -13.34 4.39 -14.17
N ILE A 368 -14.20 3.75 -13.37
CA ILE A 368 -14.71 4.33 -12.10
C ILE A 368 -13.54 4.69 -11.19
N ARG A 369 -12.59 3.76 -10.99
CA ARG A 369 -11.38 3.96 -10.18
C ARG A 369 -10.49 5.08 -10.76
N ALA A 370 -10.28 5.11 -12.07
CA ALA A 370 -9.49 6.14 -12.73
C ALA A 370 -10.11 7.54 -12.57
N VAL A 371 -11.43 7.69 -12.74
CA VAL A 371 -12.13 8.97 -12.50
C VAL A 371 -11.91 9.44 -11.07
N ALA A 372 -12.01 8.55 -10.08
CA ALA A 372 -11.74 8.89 -8.69
C ALA A 372 -10.30 9.36 -8.47
N ILE A 373 -9.32 8.65 -9.05
CA ILE A 373 -7.89 9.00 -8.98
C ILE A 373 -7.64 10.39 -9.56
N PHE A 374 -8.10 10.66 -10.78
CA PHE A 374 -7.91 11.96 -11.42
C PHE A 374 -8.61 13.08 -10.66
N TRP A 375 -9.80 12.82 -10.11
CA TRP A 375 -10.49 13.80 -9.27
C TRP A 375 -9.72 14.11 -7.98
N LEU A 376 -9.22 13.08 -7.29
CA LEU A 376 -8.40 13.25 -6.08
C LEU A 376 -7.09 14.01 -6.38
N ILE A 377 -6.42 13.69 -7.50
CA ILE A 377 -5.22 14.42 -7.94
C ILE A 377 -5.56 15.88 -8.24
N PHE A 378 -6.62 16.13 -9.00
CA PHE A 378 -7.07 17.48 -9.33
C PHE A 378 -7.39 18.28 -8.07
N ASP A 379 -8.15 17.71 -7.14
CA ASP A 379 -8.48 18.36 -5.87
C ASP A 379 -7.22 18.68 -5.05
N ALA A 380 -6.28 17.74 -4.95
CA ALA A 380 -5.01 17.98 -4.25
C ALA A 380 -4.23 19.16 -4.85
N LEU A 381 -4.27 19.35 -6.17
CA LEU A 381 -3.55 20.41 -6.85
C LEU A 381 -4.30 21.75 -6.85
N ARG A 382 -5.63 21.78 -6.79
CA ARG A 382 -6.45 22.98 -6.99
C ARG A 382 -7.20 23.44 -5.74
N GLN A 383 -7.56 22.54 -4.83
CA GLN A 383 -8.33 22.89 -3.63
C GLN A 383 -7.39 23.29 -2.48
N PRO A 384 -7.83 24.17 -1.56
CA PRO A 384 -7.09 24.43 -0.33
C PRO A 384 -6.94 23.17 0.51
N LEU A 385 -5.93 23.15 1.38
CA LEU A 385 -5.74 22.05 2.34
C LEU A 385 -7.00 21.89 3.22
N PRO A 386 -7.27 20.67 3.69
CA PRO A 386 -8.30 20.45 4.71
C PRO A 386 -8.00 21.24 5.98
N GLU A 387 -9.03 21.80 6.63
CA GLU A 387 -8.90 22.65 7.83
C GLU A 387 -8.10 22.00 8.97
N TRP A 388 -8.18 20.66 9.13
CA TRP A 388 -7.43 19.95 10.17
C TRP A 388 -5.93 19.90 9.90
N LEU A 389 -5.48 20.04 8.64
CA LEU A 389 -4.08 20.17 8.27
C LEU A 389 -3.59 21.63 8.34
N GLU A 390 -4.48 22.60 8.21
CA GLU A 390 -4.15 24.03 8.35
C GLU A 390 -3.97 24.44 9.80
N ARG A 391 -4.76 23.89 10.73
CA ARG A 391 -4.72 24.26 12.16
C ARG A 391 -3.40 23.88 12.87
N GLU A 392 -2.69 22.86 12.39
CA GLU A 392 -1.39 22.49 12.99
C GLU A 392 -0.25 23.45 12.58
N THR A 393 -0.42 24.25 11.54
CA THR A 393 0.55 25.29 11.13
C THR A 393 0.46 26.59 11.94
N GLY A 394 -0.64 26.83 12.68
CA GLY A 394 -0.88 28.02 13.46
C GLY A 394 -0.36 28.00 14.92
N GLY A 395 0.33 26.97 15.35
CA GLY A 395 0.57 26.71 16.77
C GLY A 395 2.02 26.60 17.28
N ALA A 396 3.05 26.89 16.47
CA ALA A 396 4.39 27.10 17.00
C ALA A 396 5.00 28.36 16.37
N PRO A 397 5.20 29.45 17.11
CA PRO A 397 6.08 30.52 16.65
C PRO A 397 7.46 29.88 16.41
N LEU A 398 8.02 30.05 15.21
CA LEU A 398 9.42 29.78 14.95
C LEU A 398 10.23 30.43 16.07
N PRO A 399 11.19 29.78 16.69
CA PRO A 399 12.02 30.41 17.69
C PRO A 399 12.64 31.68 17.07
N ALA A 400 12.36 32.81 17.69
CA ALA A 400 12.91 34.10 17.31
C ALA A 400 14.44 34.05 17.51
N GLY A 401 15.17 33.65 16.47
CA GLY A 401 16.61 33.45 16.51
C GLY A 401 17.26 33.12 15.16
N ALA A 402 16.49 32.95 14.09
CA ALA A 402 17.03 32.62 12.78
C ALA A 402 16.98 33.79 11.77
N GLN A 403 16.86 35.03 12.26
CA GLN A 403 17.13 36.22 11.45
C GLN A 403 18.39 36.86 12.03
N ALA A 404 19.55 36.50 11.49
CA ALA A 404 20.81 37.23 11.37
C ALA A 404 21.97 36.23 11.19
N HIS A 405 22.38 36.03 10.01
CA HIS A 405 23.72 36.15 9.43
C HIS A 405 23.78 35.48 8.07
#